data_c625e6c211826df53d38740740d4370c
#
_entry.id   c625e6c211826df53d38740740d4370c
#
_cell.length_a   1.000
_cell.length_b   1.000
_cell.length_c   1.000
_cell.angle_alpha   90.00
_cell.angle_beta   90.00
_cell.angle_gamma   90.00
#
_symmetry.space_group_name_H-M   'P 1'
#
loop_
_entity.id
_entity.type
_entity.pdbx_description
1 polymer ?
#
loop_
_entity_poly.entity_id
_entity_poly.type
_entity_poly.pdbx_seq_one_letter_code
_entity_poly.pdbx_strand_id
1 'polypeptide(L)'
;ETYVDAGSTYFSNSLGTSNNIGLKTSGEKIQFLVRGAYATFSDYKTGAGYRVTNSRFNEKDIKTGLQFRNTLFRSSLRYNYNRTDVGIPEEVGLQTRSKSLDIPFQEIDNHILSLDNTIFLNKSKLDFTVGYVFNDRREFEEAPNIAELRMKLRTLNYDLKYHLLEMGNFETIVGVQGMFQSNRNSGEEILIPDATTTDFGVLATTHYHTDRFDLQGGIRFDSRKIESKSAREVGTSDYIPALEKNYTSFTAALGGKYDFSKEFLARLNFASGFRAPNSAELTSRGVHEGTYRYEIGNPDLETEQNFQTDVSLEYISEHIEIFANGFYNVVDKYIFISPSGLFIDGYPVYNYLQHDANLYGGELGFHLHPHPWDWLHVESSFESVTGRMKNKEYLPLIPANTLRNTLRIAFDDGKLRKSSSAFITLENTFDQNNINAFETRTGGYSLLSAGVQSSFSFDKVLLKVGVNATNLTNKKYIAHLSRFKPDGILDIGRSLNVNVKLSI
;
A
#
# COMPACT_ATOMS: atom_id res chain seq x y z
N GLU A 1 23.07 -24.10 1.47
CA GLU A 1 23.56 -22.90 0.75
C GLU A 1 23.44 -21.67 1.63
N THR A 2 24.42 -20.78 1.49
CA THR A 2 24.41 -19.48 2.18
C THR A 2 24.48 -18.37 1.14
N TYR A 3 23.63 -17.39 1.29
CA TYR A 3 23.54 -16.23 0.42
C TYR A 3 23.62 -14.96 1.26
N VAL A 4 24.51 -14.05 0.86
CA VAL A 4 24.71 -12.75 1.49
C VAL A 4 24.44 -11.67 0.44
N ASP A 5 23.67 -10.65 0.78
CA ASP A 5 23.51 -9.48 -0.04
C ASP A 5 23.71 -8.18 0.75
N ALA A 6 24.31 -7.20 0.09
CA ALA A 6 24.43 -5.85 0.61
C ALA A 6 24.10 -4.85 -0.50
N GLY A 7 23.38 -3.80 -0.16
CA GLY A 7 22.96 -2.78 -1.12
C GLY A 7 23.03 -1.38 -0.54
N SER A 8 23.34 -0.41 -1.40
CA SER A 8 23.31 1.02 -1.07
C SER A 8 22.76 1.81 -2.24
N THR A 9 21.87 2.75 -1.94
CA THR A 9 21.34 3.70 -2.90
C THR A 9 21.50 5.12 -2.38
N TYR A 10 22.03 6.00 -3.20
CA TYR A 10 22.12 7.44 -2.94
C TYR A 10 21.08 8.19 -3.77
N PHE A 11 20.42 9.17 -3.16
CA PHE A 11 19.39 10.03 -3.77
C PHE A 11 19.83 11.50 -3.74
N SER A 12 20.13 12.07 -4.90
CA SER A 12 20.72 13.43 -4.96
C SER A 12 19.74 14.54 -4.55
N ASN A 13 18.44 14.37 -4.76
CA ASN A 13 17.45 15.40 -4.45
C ASN A 13 17.37 15.70 -2.95
N SER A 14 17.15 14.67 -2.17
CA SER A 14 17.03 14.72 -0.70
C SER A 14 18.35 14.42 0.02
N LEU A 15 19.49 14.30 -0.69
CA LEU A 15 20.78 13.89 -0.13
C LEU A 15 20.66 12.61 0.71
N GLY A 16 19.74 11.75 0.30
CA GLY A 16 19.35 10.54 1.02
C GLY A 16 20.24 9.36 0.72
N THR A 17 20.28 8.43 1.66
CA THR A 17 20.89 7.11 1.47
C THR A 17 19.97 6.04 2.02
N SER A 18 19.87 4.93 1.29
CA SER A 18 19.21 3.71 1.76
C SER A 18 20.20 2.55 1.66
N ASN A 19 20.47 1.89 2.77
CA ASN A 19 21.47 0.84 2.88
C ASN A 19 20.83 -0.41 3.46
N ASN A 20 21.19 -1.58 2.95
CA ASN A 20 20.70 -2.86 3.48
C ASN A 20 21.78 -3.92 3.43
N ILE A 21 21.68 -4.88 4.35
CA ILE A 21 22.48 -6.10 4.39
C ILE A 21 21.58 -7.27 4.76
N GLY A 22 21.77 -8.40 4.10
CA GLY A 22 20.99 -9.60 4.34
C GLY A 22 21.85 -10.86 4.32
N LEU A 23 21.50 -11.81 5.17
CA LEU A 23 22.03 -13.15 5.21
C LEU A 23 20.86 -14.13 5.14
N LYS A 24 20.91 -15.07 4.20
CA LYS A 24 20.01 -16.21 4.12
C LYS A 24 20.83 -17.49 4.07
N THR A 25 20.49 -18.46 4.91
CA THR A 25 21.07 -19.81 4.85
C THR A 25 19.96 -20.84 4.74
N SER A 26 20.18 -21.86 3.92
CA SER A 26 19.20 -22.93 3.65
C SER A 26 19.88 -24.28 3.77
N GLY A 27 19.47 -25.05 4.78
CA GLY A 27 19.74 -26.48 4.90
C GLY A 27 18.57 -27.32 4.37
N GLU A 28 18.64 -28.62 4.51
CA GLU A 28 17.59 -29.55 4.08
C GLU A 28 16.27 -29.33 4.83
N LYS A 29 16.34 -29.07 6.12
CA LYS A 29 15.16 -28.92 7.00
C LYS A 29 15.00 -27.54 7.60
N ILE A 30 16.07 -26.78 7.71
CA ILE A 30 16.07 -25.47 8.38
C ILE A 30 16.55 -24.41 7.41
N GLN A 31 15.82 -23.28 7.37
CA GLN A 31 16.21 -22.07 6.67
C GLN A 31 16.20 -20.91 7.67
N PHE A 32 17.17 -20.04 7.55
CA PHE A 32 17.30 -18.86 8.38
C PHE A 32 17.52 -17.63 7.49
N LEU A 33 16.89 -16.52 7.87
CA LEU A 33 17.02 -15.20 7.24
C LEU A 33 17.23 -14.15 8.32
N VAL A 34 18.19 -13.27 8.09
CA VAL A 34 18.28 -11.97 8.79
C VAL A 34 18.59 -10.88 7.78
N ARG A 35 17.90 -9.76 7.89
CA ARG A 35 18.13 -8.56 7.08
C ARG A 35 18.01 -7.33 7.95
N GLY A 36 18.95 -6.37 7.78
CA GLY A 36 18.88 -5.03 8.33
C GLY A 36 18.85 -4.01 7.20
N ALA A 37 18.11 -2.91 7.40
CA ALA A 37 18.15 -1.76 6.51
C ALA A 37 18.12 -0.46 7.32
N TYR A 38 18.74 0.58 6.76
CA TYR A 38 18.71 1.94 7.29
C TYR A 38 18.64 2.93 6.14
N ALA A 39 17.66 3.81 6.21
CA ALA A 39 17.48 4.90 5.25
C ALA A 39 17.42 6.25 5.99
N THR A 40 17.99 7.29 5.39
CA THR A 40 18.00 8.64 5.96
C THR A 40 17.98 9.67 4.84
N PHE A 41 17.11 10.67 4.97
CA PHE A 41 16.86 11.69 3.96
C PHE A 41 16.82 13.08 4.60
N SER A 42 17.36 14.08 3.92
CA SER A 42 17.10 15.48 4.21
C SER A 42 15.82 15.93 3.48
N ASP A 43 15.40 17.15 3.71
CA ASP A 43 14.26 17.77 3.02
C ASP A 43 14.36 17.61 1.51
N TYR A 44 13.26 17.20 0.85
CA TYR A 44 13.25 17.09 -0.60
C TYR A 44 13.23 18.47 -1.26
N LYS A 45 13.83 18.54 -2.44
CA LYS A 45 13.89 19.75 -3.26
C LYS A 45 12.86 19.68 -4.38
N THR A 46 12.03 20.71 -4.49
CA THR A 46 10.99 20.82 -5.51
C THR A 46 11.56 21.17 -6.89
N GLY A 47 10.75 21.05 -7.95
CA GLY A 47 11.11 21.52 -9.28
C GLY A 47 11.34 23.04 -9.37
N ALA A 48 10.88 23.83 -8.42
CA ALA A 48 11.13 25.26 -8.30
C ALA A 48 12.48 25.59 -7.67
N GLY A 49 13.16 24.59 -7.10
CA GLY A 49 14.51 24.75 -6.59
C GLY A 49 14.63 25.01 -5.09
N TYR A 50 13.54 25.09 -4.36
CA TYR A 50 13.52 25.21 -2.90
C TYR A 50 13.24 23.85 -2.21
N ARG A 51 13.63 23.72 -0.94
CA ARG A 51 13.37 22.56 -0.11
C ARG A 51 12.12 22.76 0.72
N VAL A 52 11.35 21.67 0.86
CA VAL A 52 10.16 21.64 1.72
C VAL A 52 10.61 21.35 3.13
N THR A 53 10.42 22.32 4.02
CA THR A 53 10.90 22.27 5.40
C THR A 53 10.29 21.09 6.13
N ASN A 54 11.15 20.37 6.88
CA ASN A 54 10.78 19.22 7.69
C ASN A 54 10.12 18.05 6.91
N SER A 55 10.42 17.92 5.62
CA SER A 55 10.01 16.74 4.83
C SER A 55 11.02 15.57 4.92
N ARG A 56 12.00 15.70 5.80
CA ARG A 56 13.05 14.72 6.08
C ARG A 56 12.53 13.56 6.90
N PHE A 57 13.18 12.40 6.77
CA PHE A 57 12.83 11.21 7.56
C PHE A 57 13.99 10.24 7.70
N ASN A 58 13.90 9.36 8.69
CA ASN A 58 14.80 8.24 8.90
C ASN A 58 13.97 6.96 9.06
N GLU A 59 14.50 5.86 8.56
CA GLU A 59 13.85 4.55 8.67
C GLU A 59 14.86 3.47 9.04
N LYS A 60 14.48 2.57 9.95
CA LYS A 60 15.26 1.42 10.39
C LYS A 60 14.41 0.17 10.29
N ASP A 61 14.95 -0.87 9.63
CA ASP A 61 14.28 -2.15 9.48
C ASP A 61 15.16 -3.30 9.95
N ILE A 62 14.57 -4.25 10.66
CA ILE A 62 15.16 -5.56 10.94
C ILE A 62 14.14 -6.63 10.58
N LYS A 63 14.52 -7.60 9.74
CA LYS A 63 13.69 -8.74 9.36
C LYS A 63 14.42 -10.02 9.69
N THR A 64 13.78 -10.91 10.43
CA THR A 64 14.31 -12.24 10.74
C THR A 64 13.28 -13.30 10.39
N GLY A 65 13.75 -14.47 10.01
CA GLY A 65 12.89 -15.61 9.71
C GLY A 65 13.61 -16.92 10.01
N LEU A 66 12.88 -17.84 10.62
CA LEU A 66 13.31 -19.21 10.84
C LEU A 66 12.23 -20.13 10.30
N GLN A 67 12.58 -20.99 9.36
CA GLN A 67 11.67 -22.00 8.81
C GLN A 67 12.21 -23.38 9.08
N PHE A 68 11.34 -24.25 9.54
CA PHE A 68 11.54 -25.68 9.64
C PHE A 68 10.59 -26.41 8.69
N ARG A 69 11.06 -27.44 8.01
CA ARG A 69 10.22 -28.30 7.16
C ARG A 69 10.66 -29.76 7.22
N ASN A 70 9.67 -30.64 7.18
CA ASN A 70 9.85 -32.06 6.90
C ASN A 70 8.70 -32.52 5.97
N THR A 71 8.51 -33.84 5.83
CA THR A 71 7.47 -34.43 4.95
C THR A 71 6.04 -34.17 5.44
N LEU A 72 5.84 -33.96 6.73
CA LEU A 72 4.50 -33.83 7.35
C LEU A 72 4.20 -32.41 7.81
N PHE A 73 5.22 -31.59 8.00
CA PHE A 73 5.06 -30.32 8.66
C PHE A 73 6.01 -29.25 8.13
N ARG A 74 5.50 -28.04 7.92
CA ARG A 74 6.27 -26.84 7.65
C ARG A 74 5.87 -25.76 8.66
N SER A 75 6.84 -25.17 9.33
CA SER A 75 6.64 -24.03 10.25
C SER A 75 7.57 -22.89 9.89
N SER A 76 7.08 -21.68 9.90
CA SER A 76 7.83 -20.47 9.60
C SER A 76 7.53 -19.40 10.64
N LEU A 77 8.52 -19.08 11.46
CA LEU A 77 8.48 -17.96 12.40
C LEU A 77 9.18 -16.76 11.78
N ARG A 78 8.51 -15.60 11.75
CA ARG A 78 9.06 -14.34 11.24
C ARG A 78 8.86 -13.23 12.24
N TYR A 79 9.88 -12.40 12.36
CA TYR A 79 9.80 -11.16 13.12
C TYR A 79 10.34 -10.01 12.27
N ASN A 80 9.54 -8.94 12.19
CA ASN A 80 9.91 -7.70 11.54
C ASN A 80 9.78 -6.56 12.54
N TYR A 81 10.83 -5.74 12.61
CA TYR A 81 10.83 -4.46 13.29
C TYR A 81 11.03 -3.36 12.27
N ASN A 82 10.21 -2.33 12.33
CA ASN A 82 10.37 -1.11 11.56
C ASN A 82 10.21 0.07 12.51
N ARG A 83 11.14 1.03 12.42
CA ARG A 83 10.98 2.35 13.03
C ARG A 83 11.10 3.41 11.96
N THR A 84 10.11 4.30 11.89
CA THR A 84 10.08 5.48 11.03
C THR A 84 10.01 6.71 11.91
N ASP A 85 10.99 7.60 11.74
CA ASP A 85 11.02 8.94 12.33
C ASP A 85 10.80 9.91 11.17
N VAL A 86 9.67 10.63 11.11
CA VAL A 86 9.26 11.47 9.97
C VAL A 86 8.83 12.86 10.41
N GLY A 87 9.39 13.89 9.78
CA GLY A 87 8.95 15.27 9.97
C GLY A 87 7.57 15.52 9.36
N ILE A 88 6.86 16.49 9.91
CA ILE A 88 5.58 16.96 9.39
C ILE A 88 5.82 18.33 8.72
N PRO A 89 5.80 18.40 7.38
CA PRO A 89 5.97 19.68 6.68
C PRO A 89 4.74 20.56 6.82
N GLU A 90 4.96 21.83 7.14
CA GLU A 90 3.92 22.87 7.23
C GLU A 90 4.18 24.00 6.23
N GLU A 91 5.45 24.24 5.90
CA GLU A 91 5.85 25.39 5.09
C GLU A 91 7.12 25.11 4.26
N VAL A 92 7.53 26.11 3.49
CA VAL A 92 8.73 26.11 2.65
C VAL A 92 9.76 27.15 3.19
N GLY A 93 9.90 27.26 4.49
CA GLY A 93 10.72 28.29 5.14
C GLY A 93 12.22 28.04 5.06
N LEU A 94 12.71 27.09 5.81
CA LEU A 94 14.14 26.84 5.97
C LEU A 94 14.73 26.02 4.82
N GLN A 95 15.86 26.47 4.26
CA GLN A 95 16.57 25.80 3.17
C GLN A 95 17.73 24.95 3.71
N THR A 96 17.48 24.13 4.72
CA THR A 96 18.50 23.29 5.35
C THR A 96 18.76 21.99 4.58
N ARG A 97 19.92 21.40 4.82
CA ARG A 97 20.30 20.04 4.40
C ARG A 97 20.40 19.07 5.59
N SER A 98 19.93 19.52 6.75
CA SER A 98 19.88 18.68 7.97
C SER A 98 19.10 17.40 7.72
N LYS A 99 19.44 16.36 8.46
CA LYS A 99 18.70 15.10 8.55
C LYS A 99 18.07 14.92 9.92
N SER A 100 18.36 15.85 10.86
CA SER A 100 17.69 15.89 12.16
C SER A 100 16.30 16.45 12.01
N LEU A 101 15.32 15.80 12.60
CA LEU A 101 13.94 16.25 12.58
C LEU A 101 13.77 17.54 13.38
N ASP A 102 12.90 18.40 12.90
CA ASP A 102 12.36 19.53 13.63
C ASP A 102 10.94 19.22 14.07
N ILE A 103 10.41 19.89 15.07
CA ILE A 103 8.98 19.84 15.42
C ILE A 103 8.17 20.57 14.33
N PRO A 104 6.96 20.07 13.97
CA PRO A 104 6.37 18.81 14.43
C PRO A 104 6.94 17.58 13.71
N PHE A 105 6.99 16.44 14.41
CA PHE A 105 7.42 15.17 13.82
C PHE A 105 6.74 13.97 14.47
N GLN A 106 6.78 12.81 13.80
CA GLN A 106 6.27 11.55 14.32
C GLN A 106 7.39 10.51 14.46
N GLU A 107 7.27 9.67 15.49
CA GLU A 107 7.99 8.43 15.65
C GLU A 107 7.00 7.25 15.63
N ILE A 108 7.26 6.28 14.78
CA ILE A 108 6.39 5.12 14.61
C ILE A 108 7.22 3.85 14.74
N ASP A 109 6.99 3.10 15.82
CA ASP A 109 7.60 1.79 16.04
C ASP A 109 6.61 0.68 15.71
N ASN A 110 7.01 -0.24 14.84
CA ASN A 110 6.22 -1.41 14.44
C ASN A 110 6.97 -2.70 14.77
N HIS A 111 6.32 -3.60 15.49
CA HIS A 111 6.77 -4.96 15.73
C HIS A 111 5.74 -5.93 15.14
N ILE A 112 6.16 -6.81 14.25
CA ILE A 112 5.30 -7.79 13.60
C ILE A 112 5.91 -9.17 13.81
N LEU A 113 5.20 -10.03 14.52
CA LEU A 113 5.55 -11.44 14.73
C LEU A 113 4.52 -12.30 14.02
N SER A 114 4.95 -13.25 13.19
CA SER A 114 4.06 -14.23 12.58
C SER A 114 4.58 -15.65 12.72
N LEU A 115 3.67 -16.58 12.92
CA LEU A 115 3.92 -18.01 12.93
C LEU A 115 2.97 -18.66 11.92
N ASP A 116 3.54 -19.16 10.83
CA ASP A 116 2.82 -19.83 9.75
C ASP A 116 3.15 -21.31 9.79
N ASN A 117 2.13 -22.16 9.83
CA ASN A 117 2.27 -23.62 9.87
C ASN A 117 1.43 -24.26 8.78
N THR A 118 2.00 -25.28 8.13
CA THR A 118 1.27 -26.20 7.25
C THR A 118 1.47 -27.63 7.75
N ILE A 119 0.38 -28.34 7.99
CA ILE A 119 0.36 -29.76 8.31
C ILE A 119 -0.14 -30.51 7.08
N PHE A 120 0.67 -31.41 6.53
CA PHE A 120 0.31 -32.24 5.38
C PHE A 120 -0.34 -33.53 5.84
N LEU A 121 -1.58 -33.78 5.45
CA LEU A 121 -2.43 -34.90 5.86
C LEU A 121 -2.73 -35.77 4.62
N ASN A 122 -1.71 -36.50 4.12
CA ASN A 122 -1.82 -37.33 2.92
C ASN A 122 -2.29 -36.50 1.70
N LYS A 123 -3.59 -36.49 1.38
CA LYS A 123 -4.20 -35.77 0.24
C LYS A 123 -4.87 -34.44 0.64
N SER A 124 -4.76 -34.04 1.87
CA SER A 124 -5.30 -32.78 2.40
C SER A 124 -4.23 -32.03 3.19
N LYS A 125 -4.47 -30.78 3.52
CA LYS A 125 -3.56 -30.01 4.38
C LYS A 125 -4.33 -29.03 5.26
N LEU A 126 -3.72 -28.73 6.39
CA LEU A 126 -4.18 -27.70 7.32
C LEU A 126 -3.15 -26.58 7.35
N ASP A 127 -3.56 -25.38 7.01
CA ASP A 127 -2.76 -24.15 7.16
C ASP A 127 -3.28 -23.39 8.38
N PHE A 128 -2.35 -22.98 9.25
CA PHE A 128 -2.66 -22.21 10.45
C PHE A 128 -1.65 -21.08 10.61
N THR A 129 -2.12 -19.84 10.62
CA THR A 129 -1.31 -18.64 10.81
C THR A 129 -1.78 -17.86 12.03
N VAL A 130 -0.83 -17.45 12.88
CA VAL A 130 -1.05 -16.46 13.94
C VAL A 130 -0.09 -15.30 13.73
N GLY A 131 -0.62 -14.09 13.76
CA GLY A 131 0.14 -12.85 13.64
C GLY A 131 -0.11 -11.94 14.85
N TYR A 132 0.95 -11.34 15.39
CA TYR A 132 0.86 -10.30 16.40
C TYR A 132 1.55 -9.03 15.89
N VAL A 133 0.82 -7.92 15.93
CA VAL A 133 1.33 -6.59 15.56
C VAL A 133 1.24 -5.68 16.77
N PHE A 134 2.34 -5.01 17.08
CA PHE A 134 2.39 -3.91 18.03
C PHE A 134 2.89 -2.66 17.31
N ASN A 135 2.08 -1.60 17.34
CA ASN A 135 2.42 -0.29 16.81
C ASN A 135 2.38 0.73 17.96
N ASP A 136 3.45 1.52 18.11
CA ASP A 136 3.53 2.66 19.04
C ASP A 136 3.79 3.91 18.19
N ARG A 137 2.76 4.74 18.02
CA ARG A 137 2.83 6.02 17.30
C ARG A 137 2.88 7.15 18.30
N ARG A 138 3.86 8.01 18.13
CA ARG A 138 4.10 9.22 18.93
C ARG A 138 4.19 10.43 18.00
N GLU A 139 3.56 11.51 18.37
CA GLU A 139 3.60 12.79 17.67
C GLU A 139 4.10 13.86 18.63
N PHE A 140 5.04 14.69 18.17
CA PHE A 140 5.73 15.72 18.93
C PHE A 140 5.50 17.06 18.25
N GLU A 141 4.86 18.01 18.94
CA GLU A 141 4.40 19.27 18.36
C GLU A 141 5.06 20.48 18.99
N GLU A 142 5.12 20.55 20.33
CA GLU A 142 5.69 21.67 21.06
C GLU A 142 7.10 21.41 21.58
N ALA A 143 7.38 20.15 21.97
CA ALA A 143 8.65 19.78 22.57
C ALA A 143 9.15 18.41 22.04
N PRO A 144 10.46 18.25 21.73
CA PRO A 144 10.97 17.04 21.12
C PRO A 144 11.03 15.82 22.06
N ASN A 145 10.69 15.98 23.33
CA ASN A 145 10.73 14.95 24.37
C ASN A 145 9.38 14.68 25.04
N ILE A 146 8.33 15.38 24.65
CA ILE A 146 6.97 15.19 25.15
C ILE A 146 6.11 14.84 23.92
N ALA A 147 5.50 13.68 23.92
CA ALA A 147 4.58 13.28 22.86
C ALA A 147 3.17 13.73 23.25
N GLU A 148 2.65 14.73 22.53
CA GLU A 148 1.32 15.25 22.72
C GLU A 148 0.29 14.18 22.34
N LEU A 149 0.45 13.52 21.19
CA LEU A 149 -0.36 12.36 20.81
C LEU A 149 0.47 11.08 20.91
N ARG A 150 -0.06 10.08 21.63
CA ARG A 150 0.52 8.74 21.64
C ARG A 150 -0.54 7.65 21.61
N MET A 151 -0.49 6.82 20.58
CA MET A 151 -1.39 5.68 20.40
C MET A 151 -0.61 4.37 20.35
N LYS A 152 -1.05 3.39 21.14
CA LYS A 152 -0.53 2.02 21.14
C LYS A 152 -1.57 1.07 20.61
N LEU A 153 -1.32 0.53 19.41
CA LEU A 153 -2.19 -0.44 18.77
C LEU A 153 -1.60 -1.84 18.90
N ARG A 154 -2.38 -2.78 19.44
CA ARG A 154 -2.02 -4.19 19.54
C ARG A 154 -3.05 -5.01 18.78
N THR A 155 -2.59 -5.85 17.86
CA THR A 155 -3.46 -6.67 17.03
C THR A 155 -2.98 -8.11 17.05
N LEU A 156 -3.87 -9.02 17.38
CA LEU A 156 -3.69 -10.47 17.25
C LEU A 156 -4.60 -10.94 16.12
N ASN A 157 -4.02 -11.55 15.09
CA ASN A 157 -4.75 -12.15 13.97
C ASN A 157 -4.60 -13.66 14.01
N TYR A 158 -5.63 -14.38 13.57
CA TYR A 158 -5.57 -15.81 13.33
C TYR A 158 -6.27 -16.18 12.03
N ASP A 159 -5.73 -17.20 11.37
CA ASP A 159 -6.24 -17.77 10.12
C ASP A 159 -6.04 -19.28 10.17
N LEU A 160 -7.12 -20.04 10.04
CA LEU A 160 -7.11 -21.49 9.95
C LEU A 160 -7.85 -21.91 8.70
N LYS A 161 -7.16 -22.64 7.80
CA LYS A 161 -7.70 -23.13 6.53
C LYS A 161 -7.49 -24.64 6.41
N TYR A 162 -8.54 -25.34 6.10
CA TYR A 162 -8.47 -26.75 5.77
C TYR A 162 -8.72 -26.93 4.28
N HIS A 163 -7.71 -27.44 3.58
CA HIS A 163 -7.79 -27.83 2.18
C HIS A 163 -8.34 -29.26 2.14
N LEU A 164 -9.55 -29.40 1.64
CA LEU A 164 -10.23 -30.69 1.51
C LEU A 164 -9.48 -31.61 0.53
N LEU A 165 -9.82 -32.86 0.57
CA LEU A 165 -9.38 -33.82 -0.47
C LEU A 165 -9.86 -33.33 -1.83
N GLU A 166 -9.00 -33.38 -2.82
CA GLU A 166 -9.37 -33.11 -4.20
C GLU A 166 -10.47 -34.08 -4.67
N MET A 167 -11.55 -33.56 -5.23
CA MET A 167 -12.66 -34.32 -5.79
C MET A 167 -12.74 -34.11 -7.29
N GLY A 168 -12.02 -34.94 -8.04
CA GLY A 168 -11.84 -34.73 -9.47
C GLY A 168 -11.06 -33.44 -9.75
N ASN A 169 -11.68 -32.51 -10.46
CA ASN A 169 -11.08 -31.21 -10.80
C ASN A 169 -11.42 -30.08 -9.78
N PHE A 170 -11.99 -30.45 -8.63
CA PHE A 170 -12.36 -29.47 -7.60
C PHE A 170 -11.34 -29.42 -6.46
N GLU A 171 -10.87 -28.22 -6.16
CA GLU A 171 -10.08 -27.90 -4.97
C GLU A 171 -10.93 -27.01 -4.06
N THR A 172 -11.22 -27.48 -2.85
CA THR A 172 -12.08 -26.75 -1.92
C THR A 172 -11.35 -26.44 -0.62
N ILE A 173 -11.51 -25.23 -0.15
CA ILE A 173 -10.92 -24.72 1.09
C ILE A 173 -12.06 -24.23 1.98
N VAL A 174 -12.05 -24.62 3.24
CA VAL A 174 -12.91 -24.04 4.28
C VAL A 174 -12.03 -23.43 5.37
N GLY A 175 -12.48 -22.35 5.98
CA GLY A 175 -11.63 -21.67 6.95
C GLY A 175 -12.37 -20.78 7.92
N VAL A 176 -11.65 -20.44 8.99
CA VAL A 176 -12.04 -19.43 9.97
C VAL A 176 -10.90 -18.42 10.12
N GLN A 177 -11.26 -17.16 10.23
CA GLN A 177 -10.33 -16.05 10.38
C GLN A 177 -10.84 -15.09 11.44
N GLY A 178 -9.94 -14.37 12.08
CA GLY A 178 -10.38 -13.33 12.97
C GLY A 178 -9.25 -12.46 13.49
N MET A 179 -9.65 -11.44 14.23
CA MET A 179 -8.75 -10.44 14.77
C MET A 179 -9.25 -9.99 16.15
N PHE A 180 -8.31 -9.75 17.03
CA PHE A 180 -8.53 -8.97 18.25
C PHE A 180 -7.56 -7.78 18.23
N GLN A 181 -8.09 -6.57 18.30
CA GLN A 181 -7.30 -5.33 18.27
C GLN A 181 -7.67 -4.46 19.47
N SER A 182 -6.67 -3.81 20.06
CA SER A 182 -6.88 -2.78 21.08
C SER A 182 -6.05 -1.54 20.77
N ASN A 183 -6.69 -0.38 20.80
CA ASN A 183 -6.05 0.92 20.82
C ASN A 183 -6.02 1.46 22.25
N ARG A 184 -4.88 2.04 22.67
CA ARG A 184 -4.68 2.70 23.96
C ARG A 184 -3.95 4.01 23.77
N ASN A 185 -4.52 5.07 24.28
CA ASN A 185 -3.96 6.40 24.25
C ASN A 185 -3.19 6.68 25.56
N SER A 186 -2.10 7.43 25.46
CA SER A 186 -1.27 7.85 26.61
C SER A 186 -0.60 9.21 26.41
N GLY A 187 -0.93 9.95 25.35
CA GLY A 187 -0.60 11.35 25.15
C GLY A 187 -1.61 12.27 25.84
N GLU A 188 -1.35 13.56 25.84
CA GLU A 188 -2.27 14.59 26.31
C GLU A 188 -3.44 14.76 25.36
N GLU A 189 -3.18 14.63 24.08
CA GLU A 189 -4.20 14.69 23.03
C GLU A 189 -4.85 13.33 22.77
N ILE A 190 -6.15 13.37 22.55
CA ILE A 190 -6.96 12.19 22.22
C ILE A 190 -7.73 12.48 20.94
N LEU A 191 -7.22 11.99 19.81
CA LEU A 191 -7.94 12.06 18.53
C LEU A 191 -9.07 11.03 18.47
N ILE A 192 -8.81 9.80 18.94
CA ILE A 192 -9.76 8.69 19.06
C ILE A 192 -9.66 8.06 20.44
N PRO A 193 -10.79 7.67 21.07
CA PRO A 193 -10.76 7.09 22.41
C PRO A 193 -10.10 5.71 22.42
N ASP A 194 -9.80 5.21 23.63
CA ASP A 194 -9.44 3.82 23.84
C ASP A 194 -10.53 2.91 23.29
N ALA A 195 -10.14 1.94 22.46
CA ALA A 195 -11.09 1.06 21.79
C ALA A 195 -10.58 -0.39 21.67
N THR A 196 -11.52 -1.31 21.54
CA THR A 196 -11.26 -2.68 21.13
C THR A 196 -12.09 -3.04 19.91
N THR A 197 -11.52 -3.82 19.01
CA THR A 197 -12.20 -4.37 17.83
C THR A 197 -11.98 -5.88 17.80
N THR A 198 -13.07 -6.62 17.64
CA THR A 198 -13.03 -8.09 17.53
C THR A 198 -13.71 -8.50 16.23
N ASP A 199 -12.99 -9.28 15.41
CA ASP A 199 -13.49 -9.84 14.16
C ASP A 199 -13.54 -11.34 14.23
N PHE A 200 -14.58 -11.91 13.62
CA PHE A 200 -14.71 -13.33 13.37
C PHE A 200 -15.33 -13.55 11.99
N GLY A 201 -14.76 -14.45 11.20
CA GLY A 201 -15.27 -14.80 9.88
C GLY A 201 -15.12 -16.27 9.56
N VAL A 202 -16.05 -16.80 8.81
CA VAL A 202 -16.01 -18.15 8.24
C VAL A 202 -16.08 -18.05 6.74
N LEU A 203 -15.34 -18.90 6.03
CA LEU A 203 -15.27 -18.87 4.58
C LEU A 203 -15.25 -20.29 3.98
N ALA A 204 -15.74 -20.37 2.76
CA ALA A 204 -15.56 -21.53 1.90
C ALA A 204 -15.27 -21.04 0.48
N THR A 205 -14.25 -21.60 -0.16
CA THR A 205 -13.92 -21.33 -1.56
C THR A 205 -13.72 -22.65 -2.30
N THR A 206 -14.10 -22.68 -3.56
CA THR A 206 -13.85 -23.82 -4.43
C THR A 206 -13.29 -23.33 -5.76
N HIS A 207 -12.37 -24.09 -6.29
CA HIS A 207 -11.76 -23.89 -7.59
C HIS A 207 -12.00 -25.15 -8.44
N TYR A 208 -12.47 -24.96 -9.66
CA TYR A 208 -12.66 -26.00 -10.66
C TYR A 208 -11.84 -25.64 -11.89
N HIS A 209 -10.94 -26.51 -12.30
CA HIS A 209 -10.09 -26.25 -13.45
C HIS A 209 -10.09 -27.41 -14.46
N THR A 210 -9.93 -27.03 -15.72
CA THR A 210 -9.70 -27.91 -16.85
C THR A 210 -8.59 -27.31 -17.71
N ASP A 211 -8.25 -27.96 -18.82
CA ASP A 211 -7.20 -27.48 -19.74
C ASP A 211 -7.45 -26.05 -20.26
N ARG A 212 -8.69 -25.60 -20.36
CA ARG A 212 -9.06 -24.31 -20.95
C ARG A 212 -9.94 -23.43 -20.10
N PHE A 213 -10.48 -23.97 -19.02
CA PHE A 213 -11.46 -23.26 -18.22
C PHE A 213 -11.14 -23.38 -16.73
N ASP A 214 -11.03 -22.24 -16.07
CA ASP A 214 -10.91 -22.12 -14.63
C ASP A 214 -12.14 -21.39 -14.07
N LEU A 215 -12.80 -22.00 -13.10
CA LEU A 215 -13.91 -21.39 -12.36
C LEU A 215 -13.59 -21.36 -10.88
N GLN A 216 -13.74 -20.20 -10.25
CA GLN A 216 -13.53 -20.04 -8.81
C GLN A 216 -14.77 -19.41 -8.20
N GLY A 217 -15.25 -19.97 -7.10
CA GLY A 217 -16.34 -19.42 -6.30
C GLY A 217 -16.02 -19.41 -4.83
N GLY A 218 -16.58 -18.45 -4.10
CA GLY A 218 -16.39 -18.35 -2.67
C GLY A 218 -17.54 -17.63 -1.98
N ILE A 219 -17.76 -17.99 -0.72
CA ILE A 219 -18.71 -17.34 0.18
C ILE A 219 -18.03 -17.08 1.52
N ARG A 220 -18.45 -16.02 2.18
CA ARG A 220 -17.90 -15.65 3.47
C ARG A 220 -18.96 -14.93 4.31
N PHE A 221 -18.97 -15.26 5.60
CA PHE A 221 -19.72 -14.53 6.62
C PHE A 221 -18.74 -13.91 7.61
N ASP A 222 -18.97 -12.64 7.96
CA ASP A 222 -18.15 -11.88 8.89
C ASP A 222 -18.98 -11.20 9.96
N SER A 223 -18.42 -11.11 11.17
CA SER A 223 -18.92 -10.34 12.29
C SER A 223 -17.80 -9.49 12.87
N ARG A 224 -18.06 -8.20 13.07
CA ARG A 224 -17.16 -7.24 13.73
C ARG A 224 -17.86 -6.57 14.89
N LYS A 225 -17.21 -6.57 16.06
CA LYS A 225 -17.62 -5.79 17.23
C LYS A 225 -16.59 -4.71 17.50
N ILE A 226 -17.05 -3.47 17.71
CA ILE A 226 -16.22 -2.32 18.09
C ILE A 226 -16.77 -1.78 19.41
N GLU A 227 -15.89 -1.64 20.40
CA GLU A 227 -16.21 -1.06 21.71
C GLU A 227 -15.20 0.06 21.99
N SER A 228 -15.65 1.28 22.19
CA SER A 228 -14.83 2.40 22.63
C SER A 228 -15.27 2.90 24.01
N LYS A 229 -14.30 3.36 24.80
CA LYS A 229 -14.55 4.03 26.06
C LYS A 229 -14.96 5.48 25.79
N SER A 230 -15.62 6.11 26.78
CA SER A 230 -15.74 7.56 26.78
C SER A 230 -14.35 8.21 26.96
N ALA A 231 -14.18 9.39 26.39
CA ALA A 231 -12.99 10.20 26.56
C ALA A 231 -13.35 11.65 26.85
N ARG A 232 -12.46 12.34 27.56
CA ARG A 232 -12.60 13.71 28.04
C ARG A 232 -13.71 13.88 29.08
N GLU A 233 -13.92 15.09 29.60
CA GLU A 233 -14.85 15.36 30.69
C GLU A 233 -16.30 15.49 30.20
N VAL A 234 -17.22 14.87 30.92
CA VAL A 234 -18.65 14.90 30.58
C VAL A 234 -19.17 16.36 30.69
N GLY A 235 -19.82 16.82 29.63
CA GLY A 235 -20.37 18.18 29.53
C GLY A 235 -19.48 19.19 28.82
N THR A 236 -18.26 18.82 28.44
CA THR A 236 -17.42 19.65 27.55
C THR A 236 -17.84 19.49 26.09
N SER A 237 -17.53 20.46 25.24
CA SER A 237 -17.87 20.45 23.81
C SER A 237 -17.15 19.35 23.02
N ASP A 238 -16.04 18.87 23.57
CA ASP A 238 -15.15 17.87 22.99
C ASP A 238 -15.34 16.47 23.61
N TYR A 239 -16.30 16.27 24.53
CA TYR A 239 -16.62 14.98 25.12
C TYR A 239 -16.95 13.93 24.05
N ILE A 240 -16.31 12.76 24.15
CA ILE A 240 -16.56 11.59 23.29
C ILE A 240 -17.29 10.55 24.13
N PRO A 241 -18.54 10.18 23.84
CA PRO A 241 -19.26 9.15 24.55
C PRO A 241 -18.71 7.76 24.25
N ALA A 242 -18.89 6.84 25.17
CA ALA A 242 -18.63 5.41 24.93
C ALA A 242 -19.52 4.90 23.81
N LEU A 243 -19.00 4.00 22.98
CA LEU A 243 -19.69 3.44 21.82
C LEU A 243 -19.56 1.92 21.80
N GLU A 244 -20.64 1.22 21.48
CA GLU A 244 -20.65 -0.19 21.13
C GLU A 244 -21.37 -0.38 19.79
N LYS A 245 -20.70 -1.02 18.81
CA LYS A 245 -21.27 -1.32 17.49
C LYS A 245 -20.98 -2.74 17.09
N ASN A 246 -21.97 -3.37 16.47
CA ASN A 246 -21.87 -4.71 15.90
C ASN A 246 -22.25 -4.65 14.43
N TYR A 247 -21.38 -5.19 13.59
CA TYR A 247 -21.56 -5.27 12.15
C TYR A 247 -21.48 -6.72 11.69
N THR A 248 -22.36 -7.12 10.81
CA THR A 248 -22.33 -8.44 10.16
C THR A 248 -22.45 -8.29 8.67
N SER A 249 -21.79 -9.15 7.92
CA SER A 249 -21.87 -9.15 6.46
C SER A 249 -21.79 -10.56 5.90
N PHE A 250 -22.46 -10.75 4.76
CA PHE A 250 -22.29 -11.91 3.91
C PHE A 250 -21.74 -11.45 2.56
N THR A 251 -20.67 -12.08 2.10
CA THR A 251 -20.04 -11.75 0.82
C THR A 251 -19.87 -13.02 -0.01
N ALA A 252 -19.91 -12.86 -1.34
CA ALA A 252 -19.71 -13.92 -2.29
C ALA A 252 -18.89 -13.42 -3.50
N ALA A 253 -18.17 -14.34 -4.12
CA ALA A 253 -17.44 -14.08 -5.35
C ALA A 253 -17.56 -15.26 -6.30
N LEU A 254 -17.60 -14.96 -7.60
CA LEU A 254 -17.58 -15.93 -8.69
C LEU A 254 -16.70 -15.38 -9.82
N GLY A 255 -15.68 -16.12 -10.19
CA GLY A 255 -14.76 -15.77 -11.27
C GLY A 255 -14.59 -16.90 -12.25
N GLY A 256 -14.43 -16.55 -13.51
CA GLY A 256 -14.14 -17.49 -14.57
C GLY A 256 -13.01 -16.97 -15.47
N LYS A 257 -12.10 -17.89 -15.84
CA LYS A 257 -11.09 -17.67 -16.87
C LYS A 257 -11.33 -18.67 -18.00
N TYR A 258 -11.19 -18.21 -19.23
CA TYR A 258 -11.26 -19.05 -20.42
C TYR A 258 -10.08 -18.78 -21.36
N ASP A 259 -9.34 -19.82 -21.69
CA ASP A 259 -8.24 -19.81 -22.65
C ASP A 259 -8.79 -20.12 -24.05
N PHE A 260 -9.01 -19.07 -24.87
CA PHE A 260 -9.50 -19.21 -26.26
C PHE A 260 -8.44 -19.87 -27.15
N SER A 261 -7.18 -19.48 -26.93
CA SER A 261 -6.00 -20.08 -27.53
C SER A 261 -4.87 -20.09 -26.51
N LYS A 262 -3.66 -20.50 -26.91
CA LYS A 262 -2.46 -20.40 -26.07
C LYS A 262 -2.06 -18.94 -25.80
N GLU A 263 -2.42 -18.07 -26.71
CA GLU A 263 -2.05 -16.65 -26.70
C GLU A 263 -3.15 -15.74 -26.16
N PHE A 264 -4.43 -16.16 -26.25
CA PHE A 264 -5.56 -15.29 -25.90
C PHE A 264 -6.44 -15.88 -24.80
N LEU A 265 -6.62 -15.13 -23.74
CA LEU A 265 -7.48 -15.48 -22.62
C LEU A 265 -8.39 -14.31 -22.20
N ALA A 266 -9.49 -14.66 -21.58
CA ALA A 266 -10.39 -13.69 -20.92
C ALA A 266 -10.72 -14.15 -19.50
N ARG A 267 -10.93 -13.16 -18.62
CA ARG A 267 -11.44 -13.37 -17.26
C ARG A 267 -12.65 -12.49 -17.03
N LEU A 268 -13.61 -13.02 -16.28
CA LEU A 268 -14.78 -12.31 -15.82
C LEU A 268 -14.98 -12.64 -14.34
N ASN A 269 -15.07 -11.60 -13.49
CA ASN A 269 -15.28 -11.77 -12.06
C ASN A 269 -16.47 -10.94 -11.59
N PHE A 270 -17.25 -11.52 -10.69
CA PHE A 270 -18.29 -10.84 -9.90
C PHE A 270 -17.97 -11.06 -8.44
N ALA A 271 -17.92 -9.99 -7.66
CA ALA A 271 -17.64 -10.08 -6.24
C ALA A 271 -18.48 -9.08 -5.45
N SER A 272 -18.94 -9.49 -4.28
CA SER A 272 -19.41 -8.58 -3.26
C SER A 272 -18.37 -8.47 -2.16
N GLY A 273 -18.19 -7.25 -1.63
CA GLY A 273 -17.32 -6.97 -0.51
C GLY A 273 -18.02 -6.08 0.49
N PHE A 274 -17.46 -5.97 1.69
CA PHE A 274 -17.97 -5.04 2.70
C PHE A 274 -16.83 -4.35 3.44
N ARG A 275 -17.15 -3.20 4.02
CA ARG A 275 -16.28 -2.49 4.94
C ARG A 275 -17.10 -1.96 6.12
N ALA A 276 -16.85 -2.46 7.32
CA ALA A 276 -17.39 -1.83 8.52
C ALA A 276 -16.60 -0.54 8.82
N PRO A 277 -17.25 0.53 9.33
CA PRO A 277 -16.55 1.72 9.78
C PRO A 277 -15.47 1.37 10.80
N ASN A 278 -14.38 2.12 10.81
CA ASN A 278 -13.34 2.00 11.82
C ASN A 278 -13.56 2.94 13.02
N SER A 279 -12.76 2.79 14.09
CA SER A 279 -12.91 3.59 15.29
C SER A 279 -12.75 5.10 15.05
N ALA A 280 -11.85 5.50 14.14
CA ALA A 280 -11.65 6.91 13.81
C ALA A 280 -12.88 7.49 13.09
N GLU A 281 -13.42 6.79 12.11
CA GLU A 281 -14.63 7.21 11.39
C GLU A 281 -15.85 7.36 12.32
N LEU A 282 -15.92 6.54 13.37
CA LEU A 282 -17.04 6.56 14.33
C LEU A 282 -16.87 7.58 15.46
N THR A 283 -15.62 7.82 15.90
CA THR A 283 -15.38 8.46 17.20
C THR A 283 -14.34 9.58 17.20
N SER A 284 -13.72 9.93 16.05
CA SER A 284 -12.76 11.05 16.00
C SER A 284 -13.39 12.33 16.52
N ARG A 285 -12.64 13.07 17.36
CA ARG A 285 -13.02 14.40 17.82
C ARG A 285 -11.79 15.17 18.28
N GLY A 286 -11.06 15.72 17.33
CA GLY A 286 -9.81 16.42 17.63
C GLY A 286 -9.03 16.81 16.38
N VAL A 287 -7.94 17.49 16.61
CA VAL A 287 -7.00 17.88 15.56
C VAL A 287 -6.23 16.67 15.07
N HIS A 288 -6.04 16.58 13.77
CA HIS A 288 -5.14 15.66 13.11
C HIS A 288 -4.06 16.47 12.40
N GLU A 289 -2.98 16.75 13.11
CA GLU A 289 -1.89 17.64 12.66
C GLU A 289 -1.34 17.21 11.31
N GLY A 290 -1.08 15.91 11.14
CA GLY A 290 -0.59 15.36 9.87
C GLY A 290 -1.45 15.70 8.64
N THR A 291 -2.70 16.17 8.81
CA THR A 291 -3.61 16.58 7.73
C THR A 291 -4.15 18.01 7.89
N TYR A 292 -3.73 18.71 8.94
CA TYR A 292 -4.13 20.08 9.28
C TYR A 292 -5.65 20.27 9.27
N ARG A 293 -6.36 19.45 10.04
CA ARG A 293 -7.84 19.50 10.12
C ARG A 293 -8.35 18.98 11.46
N TYR A 294 -9.50 19.50 11.88
CA TYR A 294 -10.26 18.96 13.00
C TYR A 294 -11.23 17.90 12.49
N GLU A 295 -11.11 16.66 12.93
CA GLU A 295 -11.96 15.55 12.49
C GLU A 295 -13.09 15.27 13.48
N ILE A 296 -14.32 15.11 12.96
CA ILE A 296 -15.49 14.69 13.73
C ILE A 296 -16.01 13.38 13.16
N GLY A 297 -15.95 12.33 13.98
CA GLY A 297 -16.49 11.01 13.69
C GLY A 297 -18.03 11.01 13.67
N ASN A 298 -18.58 10.01 13.01
CA ASN A 298 -20.02 9.81 12.93
C ASN A 298 -20.40 8.43 13.48
N PRO A 299 -21.00 8.36 14.69
CA PRO A 299 -21.39 7.07 15.30
C PRO A 299 -22.52 6.35 14.55
N ASP A 300 -23.22 7.03 13.63
CA ASP A 300 -24.36 6.47 12.91
C ASP A 300 -23.96 5.82 11.56
N LEU A 301 -22.65 5.75 11.27
CA LEU A 301 -22.16 5.07 10.09
C LEU A 301 -22.53 3.57 10.10
N GLU A 302 -23.00 3.11 8.96
CA GLU A 302 -23.34 1.72 8.70
C GLU A 302 -22.27 1.02 7.86
N THR A 303 -22.40 -0.29 7.68
CA THR A 303 -21.52 -1.07 6.82
C THR A 303 -21.61 -0.60 5.37
N GLU A 304 -20.46 -0.30 4.77
CA GLU A 304 -20.31 -0.10 3.34
C GLU A 304 -20.36 -1.47 2.64
N GLN A 305 -21.18 -1.60 1.61
CA GLN A 305 -21.32 -2.83 0.82
C GLN A 305 -21.04 -2.52 -0.64
N ASN A 306 -20.19 -3.31 -1.28
CA ASN A 306 -19.90 -3.15 -2.70
C ASN A 306 -20.20 -4.40 -3.52
N PHE A 307 -20.52 -4.17 -4.81
CA PHE A 307 -20.72 -5.18 -5.84
C PHE A 307 -19.87 -4.79 -7.04
N GLN A 308 -18.87 -5.59 -7.32
CA GLN A 308 -17.90 -5.31 -8.37
C GLN A 308 -17.96 -6.35 -9.48
N THR A 309 -17.84 -5.87 -10.70
CA THR A 309 -17.65 -6.67 -11.92
C THR A 309 -16.33 -6.28 -12.54
N ASP A 310 -15.47 -7.26 -12.83
CA ASP A 310 -14.20 -7.08 -13.51
C ASP A 310 -14.16 -7.90 -14.79
N VAL A 311 -13.64 -7.30 -15.86
CA VAL A 311 -13.35 -7.96 -17.14
C VAL A 311 -11.88 -7.76 -17.46
N SER A 312 -11.19 -8.85 -17.83
CA SER A 312 -9.80 -8.82 -18.25
C SER A 312 -9.65 -9.58 -19.56
N LEU A 313 -8.97 -8.98 -20.52
CA LEU A 313 -8.61 -9.58 -21.80
C LEU A 313 -7.09 -9.51 -21.92
N GLU A 314 -6.46 -10.63 -22.23
CA GLU A 314 -5.01 -10.72 -22.37
C GLU A 314 -4.66 -11.47 -23.65
N TYR A 315 -3.75 -10.88 -24.41
CA TYR A 315 -3.11 -11.53 -25.55
C TYR A 315 -1.60 -11.56 -25.32
N ILE A 316 -1.02 -12.75 -25.26
CA ILE A 316 0.40 -12.95 -24.95
C ILE A 316 0.98 -13.86 -26.05
N SER A 317 1.87 -13.30 -26.84
CA SER A 317 2.65 -14.03 -27.84
C SER A 317 4.14 -13.87 -27.59
N GLU A 318 4.97 -14.46 -28.41
CA GLU A 318 6.43 -14.40 -28.28
C GLU A 318 6.97 -12.95 -28.29
N HIS A 319 6.32 -12.03 -29.03
CA HIS A 319 6.83 -10.68 -29.25
C HIS A 319 5.87 -9.56 -28.83
N ILE A 320 4.63 -9.89 -28.50
CA ILE A 320 3.60 -8.92 -28.14
C ILE A 320 2.79 -9.44 -26.96
N GLU A 321 2.67 -8.61 -25.93
CA GLU A 321 1.71 -8.75 -24.86
C GLU A 321 0.77 -7.55 -24.90
N ILE A 322 -0.53 -7.80 -24.85
CA ILE A 322 -1.57 -6.76 -24.77
C ILE A 322 -2.54 -7.15 -23.66
N PHE A 323 -2.89 -6.22 -22.80
CA PHE A 323 -3.92 -6.42 -21.81
C PHE A 323 -4.92 -5.26 -21.79
N ALA A 324 -6.16 -5.59 -21.48
CA ALA A 324 -7.23 -4.63 -21.24
C ALA A 324 -8.05 -5.09 -20.03
N ASN A 325 -8.07 -4.28 -19.00
CA ASN A 325 -8.81 -4.52 -17.77
C ASN A 325 -9.85 -3.43 -17.59
N GLY A 326 -11.06 -3.79 -17.20
CA GLY A 326 -12.12 -2.86 -16.86
C GLY A 326 -12.87 -3.31 -15.63
N PHE A 327 -13.34 -2.36 -14.83
CA PHE A 327 -14.16 -2.65 -13.66
C PHE A 327 -15.34 -1.68 -13.54
N TYR A 328 -16.40 -2.18 -12.93
CA TYR A 328 -17.53 -1.39 -12.48
C TYR A 328 -17.92 -1.85 -11.07
N ASN A 329 -17.92 -0.90 -10.12
CA ASN A 329 -18.16 -1.16 -8.70
C ASN A 329 -19.30 -0.25 -8.21
N VAL A 330 -20.41 -0.86 -7.79
CA VAL A 330 -21.51 -0.19 -7.11
C VAL A 330 -21.26 -0.29 -5.62
N VAL A 331 -21.24 0.83 -4.92
CA VAL A 331 -20.98 0.90 -3.49
C VAL A 331 -22.19 1.55 -2.80
N ASP A 332 -22.86 0.77 -1.97
CA ASP A 332 -23.89 1.28 -1.08
C ASP A 332 -23.21 1.82 0.18
N LYS A 333 -23.60 3.04 0.60
CA LYS A 333 -23.11 3.70 1.83
C LYS A 333 -21.59 3.91 1.84
N TYR A 334 -21.00 4.35 0.71
CA TYR A 334 -19.58 4.70 0.63
C TYR A 334 -19.21 5.75 1.67
N ILE A 335 -18.21 5.46 2.51
CA ILE A 335 -17.76 6.33 3.61
C ILE A 335 -16.62 7.22 3.10
N PHE A 336 -16.75 8.52 3.28
CA PHE A 336 -15.73 9.50 2.95
C PHE A 336 -15.73 10.65 3.94
N ILE A 337 -14.65 11.43 3.94
CA ILE A 337 -14.53 12.62 4.78
C ILE A 337 -14.77 13.88 3.94
N SER A 338 -15.47 14.86 4.49
CA SER A 338 -15.85 16.09 3.80
C SER A 338 -15.76 17.30 4.74
N PRO A 339 -15.27 18.47 4.27
CA PRO A 339 -15.26 19.69 5.07
C PRO A 339 -16.69 20.16 5.35
N SER A 340 -16.92 20.63 6.57
CA SER A 340 -18.21 21.18 7.00
C SER A 340 -18.37 22.67 6.67
N GLY A 341 -17.28 23.36 6.30
CA GLY A 341 -17.24 24.82 6.19
C GLY A 341 -17.04 25.54 7.51
N LEU A 342 -16.96 24.83 8.63
CA LEU A 342 -16.72 25.39 9.98
C LEU A 342 -15.23 25.32 10.32
N PHE A 343 -14.83 26.10 11.34
CA PHE A 343 -13.49 26.08 11.93
C PHE A 343 -13.61 25.90 13.45
N ILE A 344 -12.72 25.13 14.02
CA ILE A 344 -12.49 24.95 15.46
C ILE A 344 -11.02 25.20 15.73
N ASP A 345 -10.70 26.11 16.63
CA ASP A 345 -9.32 26.51 17.02
C ASP A 345 -8.40 26.82 15.82
N GLY A 346 -8.97 27.37 14.74
CA GLY A 346 -8.24 27.70 13.51
C GLY A 346 -8.14 26.57 12.50
N TYR A 347 -8.51 25.33 12.85
CA TYR A 347 -8.49 24.20 11.96
C TYR A 347 -9.83 24.02 11.22
N PRO A 348 -9.84 23.73 9.91
CA PRO A 348 -11.05 23.41 9.18
C PRO A 348 -11.65 22.09 9.68
N VAL A 349 -12.96 22.10 9.92
CA VAL A 349 -13.69 20.93 10.44
C VAL A 349 -14.12 20.02 9.32
N TYR A 350 -13.81 18.73 9.45
CA TYR A 350 -14.20 17.67 8.54
C TYR A 350 -15.08 16.62 9.24
N ASN A 351 -16.17 16.23 8.57
CA ASN A 351 -17.09 15.21 9.04
C ASN A 351 -17.01 13.94 8.19
N TYR A 352 -17.19 12.77 8.82
CA TYR A 352 -17.37 11.51 8.11
C TYR A 352 -18.82 11.37 7.65
N LEU A 353 -19.01 11.13 6.35
CA LEU A 353 -20.29 11.02 5.66
C LEU A 353 -20.42 9.68 4.95
N GLN A 354 -21.65 9.30 4.62
CA GLN A 354 -21.96 8.15 3.78
C GLN A 354 -22.90 8.52 2.64
N HIS A 355 -22.57 8.10 1.41
CA HIS A 355 -23.43 8.20 0.25
C HIS A 355 -23.23 7.00 -0.67
N ASP A 356 -24.30 6.60 -1.37
CA ASP A 356 -24.16 5.59 -2.43
C ASP A 356 -23.35 6.15 -3.59
N ALA A 357 -22.47 5.32 -4.12
CA ALA A 357 -21.51 5.71 -5.15
C ALA A 357 -21.28 4.61 -6.18
N ASN A 358 -20.79 5.00 -7.35
CA ASN A 358 -20.27 4.11 -8.37
C ASN A 358 -18.83 4.49 -8.69
N LEU A 359 -17.96 3.48 -8.73
CA LEU A 359 -16.59 3.62 -9.20
C LEU A 359 -16.42 2.75 -10.44
N TYR A 360 -15.84 3.31 -11.48
CA TYR A 360 -15.55 2.58 -12.71
C TYR A 360 -14.28 3.07 -13.36
N GLY A 361 -13.64 2.21 -14.08
CA GLY A 361 -12.37 2.54 -14.73
C GLY A 361 -11.78 1.34 -15.42
N GLY A 362 -10.52 1.48 -15.80
CA GLY A 362 -9.80 0.41 -16.45
C GLY A 362 -8.36 0.79 -16.77
N GLU A 363 -7.68 -0.20 -17.25
CA GLU A 363 -6.29 -0.13 -17.66
C GLU A 363 -6.16 -0.81 -19.03
N LEU A 364 -5.39 -0.19 -19.92
CA LEU A 364 -5.01 -0.74 -21.20
C LEU A 364 -3.50 -0.63 -21.34
N GLY A 365 -2.85 -1.72 -21.73
CA GLY A 365 -1.40 -1.67 -21.92
C GLY A 365 -0.92 -2.68 -22.95
N PHE A 366 0.31 -2.44 -23.41
CA PHE A 366 1.03 -3.38 -24.27
C PHE A 366 2.52 -3.37 -23.95
N HIS A 367 3.16 -4.50 -24.24
CA HIS A 367 4.59 -4.66 -24.29
C HIS A 367 4.96 -5.31 -25.64
N LEU A 368 5.85 -4.67 -26.37
CA LEU A 368 6.32 -5.11 -27.68
C LEU A 368 7.84 -5.26 -27.64
N HIS A 369 8.33 -6.41 -28.11
CA HIS A 369 9.76 -6.63 -28.41
C HIS A 369 9.89 -7.30 -29.78
N PRO A 370 10.00 -6.48 -30.86
CA PRO A 370 9.86 -6.95 -32.23
C PRO A 370 11.09 -7.76 -32.68
N HIS A 371 10.85 -8.92 -33.31
CA HIS A 371 11.94 -9.65 -33.98
C HIS A 371 12.38 -8.93 -35.27
N PRO A 372 13.67 -8.82 -35.59
CA PRO A 372 14.84 -9.40 -34.88
C PRO A 372 15.43 -8.51 -33.79
N TRP A 373 14.72 -7.49 -33.32
CA TRP A 373 15.18 -6.53 -32.32
C TRP A 373 14.69 -6.89 -30.92
N ASP A 374 14.83 -8.16 -30.52
CA ASP A 374 14.37 -8.67 -29.22
C ASP A 374 14.98 -7.94 -28.00
N TRP A 375 16.06 -7.20 -28.23
CA TRP A 375 16.69 -6.30 -27.28
C TRP A 375 15.93 -4.99 -27.05
N LEU A 376 15.02 -4.63 -27.96
CA LEU A 376 14.22 -3.41 -27.90
C LEU A 376 12.84 -3.72 -27.32
N HIS A 377 12.48 -3.07 -26.23
CA HIS A 377 11.19 -3.18 -25.60
C HIS A 377 10.46 -1.85 -25.63
N VAL A 378 9.23 -1.85 -26.09
CA VAL A 378 8.32 -0.71 -26.05
C VAL A 378 7.13 -1.08 -25.17
N GLU A 379 6.97 -0.35 -24.10
CA GLU A 379 5.91 -0.60 -23.11
C GLU A 379 5.03 0.64 -22.99
N SER A 380 3.72 0.45 -23.00
CA SER A 380 2.76 1.55 -22.80
C SER A 380 1.61 1.08 -21.92
N SER A 381 1.19 1.91 -20.96
CA SER A 381 -0.02 1.68 -20.17
C SER A 381 -0.80 2.98 -19.98
N PHE A 382 -2.11 2.87 -20.05
CA PHE A 382 -3.06 3.94 -19.73
C PHE A 382 -3.99 3.48 -18.62
N GLU A 383 -4.16 4.33 -17.61
CA GLU A 383 -4.98 4.07 -16.43
C GLU A 383 -6.02 5.17 -16.26
N SER A 384 -7.25 4.78 -15.91
CA SER A 384 -8.36 5.71 -15.69
C SER A 384 -9.29 5.18 -14.60
N VAL A 385 -9.70 6.06 -13.69
CA VAL A 385 -10.73 5.77 -12.69
C VAL A 385 -11.64 6.98 -12.49
N THR A 386 -12.93 6.72 -12.33
CA THR A 386 -13.93 7.75 -12.02
C THR A 386 -14.81 7.24 -10.89
N GLY A 387 -15.06 8.11 -9.90
CA GLY A 387 -15.99 7.87 -8.80
C GLY A 387 -17.11 8.91 -8.82
N ARG A 388 -18.37 8.46 -8.72
CA ARG A 388 -19.54 9.35 -8.67
C ARG A 388 -20.53 8.89 -7.62
N MET A 389 -21.04 9.83 -6.83
CA MET A 389 -22.20 9.62 -5.96
C MET A 389 -23.50 9.52 -6.79
N LYS A 390 -24.56 8.95 -6.22
CA LYS A 390 -25.89 8.86 -6.89
C LYS A 390 -26.50 10.22 -7.23
N ASN A 391 -26.16 11.28 -6.48
CA ASN A 391 -26.56 12.67 -6.78
C ASN A 391 -25.81 13.28 -7.99
N LYS A 392 -24.93 12.50 -8.64
CA LYS A 392 -24.07 12.84 -9.79
C LYS A 392 -22.84 13.68 -9.46
N GLU A 393 -22.60 14.05 -8.22
CA GLU A 393 -21.35 14.66 -7.80
C GLU A 393 -20.19 13.65 -7.86
N TYR A 394 -18.99 14.15 -8.11
CA TYR A 394 -17.80 13.29 -8.09
C TYR A 394 -17.39 12.96 -6.66
N LEU A 395 -16.89 11.75 -6.46
CA LEU A 395 -16.21 11.39 -5.22
C LEU A 395 -14.92 12.21 -5.06
N PRO A 396 -14.57 12.59 -3.82
CA PRO A 396 -13.29 13.24 -3.57
C PRO A 396 -12.12 12.27 -3.71
N LEU A 397 -10.92 12.84 -3.90
CA LEU A 397 -9.64 12.13 -3.88
C LEU A 397 -9.53 11.02 -4.94
N ILE A 398 -10.11 11.23 -6.11
CA ILE A 398 -9.95 10.35 -7.27
C ILE A 398 -8.74 10.80 -8.08
N PRO A 399 -7.76 9.91 -8.37
CA PRO A 399 -6.55 10.28 -9.10
C PRO A 399 -6.85 10.71 -10.53
N ALA A 400 -5.94 11.50 -11.12
CA ALA A 400 -5.97 11.83 -12.52
C ALA A 400 -5.62 10.61 -13.38
N ASN A 401 -6.12 10.58 -14.62
CA ASN A 401 -5.73 9.57 -15.60
C ASN A 401 -4.22 9.68 -15.91
N THR A 402 -3.58 8.55 -16.15
CA THR A 402 -2.14 8.48 -16.40
C THR A 402 -1.83 7.65 -17.65
N LEU A 403 -0.92 8.15 -18.51
CA LEU A 403 -0.35 7.41 -19.62
C LEU A 403 1.15 7.30 -19.41
N ARG A 404 1.66 6.09 -19.32
CA ARG A 404 3.09 5.82 -19.17
C ARG A 404 3.62 5.12 -20.42
N ASN A 405 4.72 5.61 -20.96
CA ASN A 405 5.42 5.03 -22.09
C ASN A 405 6.88 4.81 -21.72
N THR A 406 7.38 3.60 -21.93
CA THR A 406 8.77 3.24 -21.65
C THR A 406 9.40 2.62 -22.89
N LEU A 407 10.53 3.15 -23.27
CA LEU A 407 11.45 2.54 -24.23
C LEU A 407 12.61 1.96 -23.43
N ARG A 408 12.82 0.66 -23.53
CA ARG A 408 13.89 -0.05 -22.85
C ARG A 408 14.73 -0.84 -23.84
N ILE A 409 16.03 -0.75 -23.68
CA ILE A 409 17.02 -1.49 -24.45
C ILE A 409 17.69 -2.47 -23.50
N ALA A 410 17.64 -3.76 -23.83
CA ALA A 410 18.35 -4.82 -23.12
C ALA A 410 19.55 -5.25 -23.95
N PHE A 411 20.72 -5.36 -23.33
CA PHE A 411 21.89 -5.89 -24.00
C PHE A 411 22.38 -7.10 -23.24
N ASP A 412 22.51 -8.18 -23.98
CA ASP A 412 23.20 -9.41 -23.54
C ASP A 412 24.66 -9.35 -23.95
N ASP A 413 25.53 -9.94 -23.54
CA ASP A 413 26.37 -10.28 -22.46
C ASP A 413 27.72 -10.78 -22.92
N GLY A 414 28.71 -10.35 -22.21
CA GLY A 414 30.05 -10.95 -22.25
C GLY A 414 30.24 -11.90 -21.04
N LYS A 415 31.41 -12.52 -20.96
CA LYS A 415 31.73 -13.47 -19.87
C LYS A 415 31.59 -12.87 -18.46
N LEU A 416 31.86 -11.58 -18.31
CA LEU A 416 31.81 -10.86 -17.02
C LEU A 416 30.49 -10.11 -16.82
N ARG A 417 29.89 -9.55 -17.87
CA ARG A 417 28.65 -8.80 -17.84
C ARG A 417 27.47 -9.75 -18.11
N LYS A 418 26.50 -9.87 -17.20
CA LYS A 418 25.39 -10.82 -17.26
C LYS A 418 24.09 -10.27 -17.80
N SER A 419 23.78 -9.03 -17.49
CA SER A 419 22.62 -8.33 -18.04
C SER A 419 22.81 -6.82 -17.89
N SER A 420 22.43 -6.10 -18.92
CA SER A 420 22.45 -4.62 -18.90
C SER A 420 21.21 -4.09 -19.58
N SER A 421 20.69 -3.00 -19.07
CA SER A 421 19.58 -2.31 -19.73
C SER A 421 19.68 -0.82 -19.55
N ALA A 422 19.14 -0.09 -20.53
CA ALA A 422 18.87 1.34 -20.43
C ALA A 422 17.40 1.58 -20.74
N PHE A 423 16.80 2.56 -20.09
CA PHE A 423 15.41 2.91 -20.34
C PHE A 423 15.19 4.42 -20.32
N ILE A 424 14.16 4.85 -21.00
CA ILE A 424 13.56 6.17 -20.90
C ILE A 424 12.05 6.01 -20.73
N THR A 425 11.48 6.66 -19.73
CA THR A 425 10.05 6.64 -19.43
C THR A 425 9.48 8.04 -19.47
N LEU A 426 8.42 8.23 -20.24
CA LEU A 426 7.59 9.43 -20.23
C LEU A 426 6.25 9.08 -19.56
N GLU A 427 5.97 9.71 -18.44
CA GLU A 427 4.70 9.62 -17.74
C GLU A 427 3.92 10.91 -17.91
N ASN A 428 2.71 10.81 -18.47
CA ASN A 428 1.79 11.92 -18.65
C ASN A 428 0.62 11.74 -17.72
N THR A 429 0.50 12.61 -16.73
CA THR A 429 -0.69 12.75 -15.89
C THR A 429 -1.58 13.81 -16.51
N PHE A 430 -2.85 13.47 -16.78
CA PHE A 430 -3.81 14.38 -17.42
C PHE A 430 -4.42 15.35 -16.41
N ASP A 431 -5.17 16.34 -16.91
CA ASP A 431 -5.92 17.24 -16.05
C ASP A 431 -6.94 16.46 -15.22
N GLN A 432 -6.97 16.72 -13.91
CA GLN A 432 -8.06 16.24 -13.04
C GLN A 432 -9.13 17.33 -12.88
N ASN A 433 -10.19 17.19 -13.67
CA ASN A 433 -11.34 18.08 -13.66
C ASN A 433 -12.58 17.48 -12.99
N ASN A 434 -12.56 16.16 -12.74
CA ASN A 434 -13.64 15.41 -12.10
C ASN A 434 -13.46 15.47 -10.58
N ILE A 435 -13.75 16.62 -10.00
CA ILE A 435 -13.49 16.95 -8.59
C ILE A 435 -14.78 17.08 -7.80
N ASN A 436 -14.72 16.84 -6.49
CA ASN A 436 -15.79 17.18 -5.57
C ASN A 436 -15.84 18.70 -5.32
N ALA A 437 -16.95 19.18 -4.76
CA ALA A 437 -17.21 20.61 -4.54
C ALA A 437 -16.15 21.33 -3.68
N PHE A 438 -15.45 20.62 -2.81
CA PHE A 438 -14.40 21.18 -1.95
C PHE A 438 -12.97 20.95 -2.47
N GLU A 439 -12.80 20.31 -3.58
CA GLU A 439 -11.51 20.11 -4.22
C GLU A 439 -11.22 21.18 -5.26
N THR A 440 -9.96 21.41 -5.52
CA THR A 440 -9.51 22.24 -6.65
C THR A 440 -9.07 21.37 -7.82
N ARG A 441 -9.27 21.83 -9.04
CA ARG A 441 -8.76 21.19 -10.24
C ARG A 441 -7.24 21.10 -10.21
N THR A 442 -6.70 20.10 -10.88
CA THR A 442 -5.24 19.93 -11.00
C THR A 442 -4.87 19.86 -12.47
N GLY A 443 -4.00 20.75 -12.90
CA GLY A 443 -3.48 20.73 -14.27
C GLY A 443 -2.57 19.53 -14.52
N GLY A 444 -2.62 18.99 -15.72
CA GLY A 444 -1.79 17.87 -16.13
C GLY A 444 -0.30 18.23 -16.22
N TYR A 445 0.53 17.21 -16.14
CA TYR A 445 1.97 17.35 -16.23
C TYR A 445 2.61 16.10 -16.84
N SER A 446 3.86 16.26 -17.31
CA SER A 446 4.65 15.16 -17.84
C SER A 446 5.97 15.05 -17.10
N LEU A 447 6.32 13.84 -16.70
CA LEU A 447 7.57 13.52 -16.04
C LEU A 447 8.41 12.61 -16.93
N LEU A 448 9.66 13.01 -17.17
CA LEU A 448 10.63 12.22 -17.91
C LEU A 448 11.61 11.59 -16.94
N SER A 449 11.80 10.27 -17.07
CA SER A 449 12.77 9.51 -16.29
C SER A 449 13.65 8.69 -17.22
N ALA A 450 14.89 8.45 -16.85
CA ALA A 450 15.78 7.56 -17.60
C ALA A 450 16.76 6.87 -16.65
N GLY A 451 17.27 5.71 -17.06
CA GLY A 451 18.25 5.00 -16.27
C GLY A 451 19.04 3.98 -17.07
N VAL A 452 20.15 3.57 -16.47
CA VAL A 452 21.00 2.49 -16.97
C VAL A 452 21.38 1.60 -15.80
N GLN A 453 21.35 0.31 -16.01
CA GLN A 453 21.80 -0.68 -15.02
C GLN A 453 22.60 -1.78 -15.69
N SER A 454 23.53 -2.34 -14.95
CA SER A 454 24.33 -3.48 -15.40
C SER A 454 24.63 -4.43 -14.24
N SER A 455 24.70 -5.71 -14.56
CA SER A 455 25.06 -6.78 -13.62
C SER A 455 26.38 -7.42 -14.08
N PHE A 456 27.32 -7.58 -13.14
CA PHE A 456 28.62 -8.16 -13.36
C PHE A 456 28.77 -9.40 -12.49
N SER A 457 29.23 -10.53 -13.07
CA SER A 457 29.48 -11.76 -12.34
C SER A 457 30.98 -12.01 -12.24
N PHE A 458 31.47 -12.12 -11.01
CA PHE A 458 32.85 -12.43 -10.68
C PHE A 458 32.89 -13.72 -9.84
N ASP A 459 32.99 -14.87 -10.49
CA ASP A 459 32.87 -16.18 -9.85
C ASP A 459 31.54 -16.32 -9.08
N LYS A 460 31.58 -16.27 -7.76
CA LYS A 460 30.42 -16.37 -6.86
C LYS A 460 29.77 -15.02 -6.54
N VAL A 461 30.39 -13.92 -6.96
CA VAL A 461 29.96 -12.56 -6.63
C VAL A 461 29.16 -11.97 -7.78
N LEU A 462 27.94 -11.52 -7.51
CA LEU A 462 27.14 -10.76 -8.45
C LEU A 462 27.09 -9.28 -7.99
N LEU A 463 27.69 -8.40 -8.79
CA LEU A 463 27.62 -6.95 -8.59
C LEU A 463 26.59 -6.35 -9.54
N LYS A 464 25.59 -5.64 -9.00
CA LYS A 464 24.64 -4.82 -9.77
C LYS A 464 24.91 -3.36 -9.50
N VAL A 465 25.02 -2.57 -10.57
CA VAL A 465 25.19 -1.12 -10.51
C VAL A 465 24.12 -0.47 -11.39
N GLY A 466 23.48 0.56 -10.88
CA GLY A 466 22.48 1.30 -11.63
C GLY A 466 22.57 2.79 -11.34
N VAL A 467 22.25 3.57 -12.36
CA VAL A 467 22.06 5.03 -12.26
C VAL A 467 20.71 5.33 -12.90
N ASN A 468 19.84 6.01 -12.18
CA ASN A 468 18.58 6.47 -12.72
C ASN A 468 18.33 7.93 -12.33
N ALA A 469 17.62 8.64 -13.19
CA ALA A 469 17.18 9.99 -12.93
C ALA A 469 15.67 10.07 -13.09
N THR A 470 14.99 10.64 -12.09
CA THR A 470 13.55 10.91 -12.12
C THR A 470 13.30 12.40 -12.29
N ASN A 471 12.18 12.74 -12.93
CA ASN A 471 11.82 14.12 -13.26
C ASN A 471 13.02 14.87 -13.91
N LEU A 472 13.60 14.29 -14.96
CA LEU A 472 14.80 14.81 -15.65
C LEU A 472 14.68 16.26 -16.08
N THR A 473 13.49 16.67 -16.52
CA THR A 473 13.18 18.03 -16.96
C THR A 473 13.03 19.02 -15.80
N ASN A 474 13.11 18.54 -14.56
CA ASN A 474 12.86 19.31 -13.35
C ASN A 474 11.50 20.04 -13.39
N LYS A 475 10.47 19.34 -13.87
CA LYS A 475 9.09 19.86 -13.99
C LYS A 475 8.58 20.27 -12.59
N LYS A 476 7.99 21.46 -12.54
CA LYS A 476 7.20 21.91 -11.38
C LYS A 476 5.81 21.33 -11.49
N TYR A 477 5.35 20.60 -10.48
CA TYR A 477 4.02 19.99 -10.47
C TYR A 477 3.53 19.79 -9.05
N ILE A 478 2.22 19.57 -8.93
CA ILE A 478 1.55 19.09 -7.73
C ILE A 478 0.65 17.96 -8.17
N ALA A 479 0.80 16.77 -7.57
CA ALA A 479 -0.09 15.64 -7.82
C ALA A 479 -1.48 15.93 -7.23
N HIS A 480 -2.54 15.44 -7.89
CA HIS A 480 -3.90 15.69 -7.43
C HIS A 480 -4.14 15.20 -5.99
N LEU A 481 -3.56 14.06 -5.63
CA LEU A 481 -3.69 13.46 -4.30
C LEU A 481 -2.60 13.91 -3.31
N SER A 482 -1.77 14.90 -3.68
CA SER A 482 -0.79 15.45 -2.74
C SER A 482 -1.50 16.14 -1.57
N ARG A 483 -1.17 15.73 -0.33
CA ARG A 483 -1.71 16.39 0.87
C ARG A 483 -1.29 17.87 0.95
N PHE A 484 -0.19 18.21 0.29
CA PHE A 484 0.35 19.58 0.24
C PHE A 484 -0.27 20.46 -0.84
N LYS A 485 -1.22 19.92 -1.61
CA LYS A 485 -1.88 20.67 -2.66
C LYS A 485 -2.67 21.89 -2.15
N PRO A 486 -3.41 21.83 -1.02
CA PRO A 486 -4.07 23.01 -0.45
C PRO A 486 -3.09 24.15 -0.13
N ASP A 487 -1.87 23.81 0.29
CA ASP A 487 -0.81 24.75 0.68
C ASP A 487 0.03 25.24 -0.53
N GLY A 488 -0.25 24.73 -1.73
CA GLY A 488 0.49 25.05 -2.95
C GLY A 488 1.94 24.55 -2.97
N ILE A 489 2.29 23.62 -2.10
CA ILE A 489 3.63 23.04 -2.00
C ILE A 489 3.83 22.04 -3.12
N LEU A 490 4.86 22.28 -3.94
CA LEU A 490 5.20 21.44 -5.09
C LEU A 490 5.79 20.10 -4.66
N ASP A 491 5.52 19.07 -5.45
CA ASP A 491 6.15 17.75 -5.31
C ASP A 491 7.63 17.75 -5.71
N ILE A 492 8.27 16.61 -5.52
CA ILE A 492 9.71 16.41 -5.66
C ILE A 492 10.21 16.75 -7.08
N GLY A 493 11.26 17.55 -7.16
CA GLY A 493 11.96 17.88 -8.40
C GLY A 493 12.87 16.74 -8.88
N ARG A 494 13.79 17.08 -9.80
CA ARG A 494 14.75 16.11 -10.35
C ARG A 494 15.60 15.46 -9.26
N SER A 495 15.72 14.10 -9.34
CA SER A 495 16.65 13.33 -8.54
C SER A 495 17.51 12.42 -9.44
N LEU A 496 18.81 12.42 -9.21
CA LEU A 496 19.74 11.43 -9.73
C LEU A 496 20.02 10.42 -8.63
N ASN A 497 19.78 9.15 -8.91
CA ASN A 497 19.92 8.08 -7.93
C ASN A 497 20.98 7.09 -8.42
N VAL A 498 21.88 6.70 -7.52
CA VAL A 498 22.93 5.71 -7.79
C VAL A 498 22.74 4.54 -6.84
N ASN A 499 22.61 3.34 -7.39
CA ASN A 499 22.45 2.13 -6.61
C ASN A 499 23.57 1.12 -6.90
N VAL A 500 24.04 0.46 -5.86
CA VAL A 500 25.00 -0.63 -5.91
C VAL A 500 24.49 -1.77 -5.06
N LYS A 501 24.47 -2.97 -5.60
CA LYS A 501 24.11 -4.20 -4.86
C LYS A 501 25.15 -5.29 -5.12
N LEU A 502 25.64 -5.89 -4.05
CA LEU A 502 26.53 -7.04 -4.05
C LEU A 502 25.79 -8.26 -3.51
N SER A 503 25.96 -9.39 -4.15
CA SER A 503 25.38 -10.67 -3.70
C SER A 503 26.41 -11.80 -3.87
N ILE A 504 26.50 -12.69 -2.89
CA ILE A 504 27.47 -13.79 -2.82
C ILE A 504 26.73 -15.08 -2.48
#